data_f9459bd9aafe9adf5d1009254930b1d8
#
_entry.id   f9459bd9aafe9adf5d1009254930b1d8
#
_cell.length_a   1.000
_cell.length_b   1.000
_cell.length_c   1.000
_cell.angle_alpha   90.00
_cell.angle_beta   90.00
_cell.angle_gamma   90.00
#
_symmetry.space_group_name_H-M   'P 1'
#
loop_
_entity.id
_entity.type
_entity.pdbx_description
1 polymer ?
#
loop_
_entity_poly.entity_id
_entity_poly.type
_entity_poly.pdbx_seq_one_letter_code
_entity_poly.pdbx_strand_id
1 'polypeptide(L)'
;MVVMMNKKYFYLFIFTLICFPAYLFAQNAGGVTMPIPKIAFDITQAAGPKDVALSLQILFLLSILTLAPSIIIMTTAFTRVVIVLDFVKRALSLQQMPPNQVIVGLSLFLTFFIMAPTFTEMNDKALQPYLNGQLSNQQFYDKGMAPLRDFMFRQTREKDIALFVKLSKIEKPKNRNDIPSYCLIPAFMISELKIAFEIGVFLFLPFIVIDMIIASVLMAMGMIMLPPVMISLPFKLILFILIDGWNLLIYELVRSFR
;
A
#
# COMPACT_ATOMS: atom_id res chain seq x y z
N MET A 1 31.19 0.98 32.52
CA MET A 1 32.36 1.44 31.78
C MET A 1 32.03 1.44 30.29
N VAL A 2 31.37 2.51 29.83
CA VAL A 2 30.93 2.65 28.43
C VAL A 2 32.04 3.38 27.69
N VAL A 3 32.71 2.66 26.78
CA VAL A 3 33.75 3.22 25.93
C VAL A 3 33.08 4.23 24.98
N MET A 4 33.39 5.51 25.19
CA MET A 4 33.05 6.60 24.24
C MET A 4 33.86 6.36 22.95
N MET A 5 33.25 5.71 22.01
CA MET A 5 33.80 5.55 20.67
C MET A 5 33.81 6.92 19.98
N ASN A 6 35.00 7.41 19.63
CA ASN A 6 35.20 8.70 18.98
C ASN A 6 34.39 8.75 17.66
N LYS A 7 33.60 9.82 17.48
CA LYS A 7 32.71 10.01 16.29
C LYS A 7 33.40 9.71 14.95
N LYS A 8 34.72 9.97 14.88
CA LYS A 8 35.54 9.71 13.68
C LYS A 8 35.64 8.22 13.33
N TYR A 9 35.76 7.34 14.34
CA TYR A 9 35.81 5.89 14.14
C TYR A 9 34.42 5.29 13.84
N PHE A 10 33.37 5.91 14.34
CA PHE A 10 31.99 5.52 14.02
C PHE A 10 31.62 5.77 12.53
N TYR A 11 32.01 6.93 11.99
CA TYR A 11 31.83 7.22 10.56
C TYR A 11 32.72 6.34 9.66
N LEU A 12 33.94 6.03 10.11
CA LEU A 12 34.83 5.13 9.38
C LEU A 12 34.26 3.69 9.35
N PHE A 13 33.68 3.24 10.47
CA PHE A 13 33.03 1.93 10.56
C PHE A 13 31.78 1.83 9.66
N ILE A 14 30.94 2.87 9.63
CA ILE A 14 29.79 2.93 8.72
C ILE A 14 30.26 2.97 7.26
N PHE A 15 31.29 3.73 6.94
CA PHE A 15 31.83 3.81 5.57
C PHE A 15 32.40 2.46 5.11
N THR A 16 33.13 1.74 5.99
CA THR A 16 33.61 0.39 5.66
C THR A 16 32.48 -0.63 5.54
N LEU A 17 31.43 -0.52 6.34
CA LEU A 17 30.25 -1.41 6.26
C LEU A 17 29.46 -1.21 4.95
N ILE A 18 29.40 0.01 4.43
CA ILE A 18 28.72 0.32 3.15
C ILE A 18 29.60 -0.07 1.95
N CYS A 19 30.92 0.10 2.03
CA CYS A 19 31.84 -0.23 0.93
C CYS A 19 32.24 -1.70 0.89
N PHE A 20 32.11 -2.47 1.97
CA PHE A 20 32.52 -3.87 2.05
C PHE A 20 31.75 -4.79 1.08
N PRO A 21 30.42 -4.70 0.92
CA PRO A 21 29.71 -5.49 -0.09
C PRO A 21 30.11 -5.14 -1.52
N ALA A 22 30.44 -3.86 -1.80
CA ALA A 22 30.89 -3.45 -3.14
C ALA A 22 32.24 -4.06 -3.51
N TYR A 23 33.12 -4.29 -2.54
CA TYR A 23 34.43 -4.91 -2.76
C TYR A 23 34.35 -6.42 -3.03
N LEU A 24 33.38 -7.11 -2.39
CA LEU A 24 33.14 -8.56 -2.62
C LEU A 24 32.51 -8.84 -3.98
N PHE A 25 31.69 -7.92 -4.52
CA PHE A 25 31.11 -8.05 -5.86
C PHE A 25 32.12 -7.73 -6.97
N ALA A 26 33.16 -6.95 -6.73
CA ALA A 26 34.18 -6.62 -7.71
C ALA A 26 35.17 -7.78 -8.01
N GLN A 27 35.31 -8.76 -7.12
CA GLN A 27 36.25 -9.89 -7.32
C GLN A 27 35.64 -11.09 -8.06
N ASN A 28 34.33 -11.16 -8.29
CA ASN A 28 33.66 -12.24 -9.01
C ASN A 28 33.16 -11.83 -10.41
N ALA A 29 33.86 -10.93 -11.09
CA ALA A 29 33.55 -10.59 -12.48
C ALA A 29 34.09 -11.65 -13.47
N GLY A 30 33.84 -12.93 -13.23
CA GLY A 30 33.82 -13.99 -14.24
C GLY A 30 32.55 -13.85 -15.06
N GLY A 31 32.69 -13.43 -16.31
CA GLY A 31 31.69 -12.98 -17.27
C GLY A 31 30.36 -13.73 -17.34
N VAL A 32 29.40 -13.35 -16.50
CA VAL A 32 27.99 -13.53 -16.81
C VAL A 32 27.56 -12.25 -17.50
N THR A 33 27.60 -12.25 -18.83
CA THR A 33 26.99 -11.20 -19.66
C THR A 33 25.47 -11.36 -19.52
N MET A 34 24.89 -10.72 -18.50
CA MET A 34 23.46 -10.43 -18.57
C MET A 34 23.24 -9.51 -19.75
N PRO A 35 22.37 -9.84 -20.72
CA PRO A 35 21.99 -8.92 -21.77
C PRO A 35 21.13 -7.82 -21.16
N ILE A 36 21.77 -6.84 -20.55
CA ILE A 36 21.09 -5.59 -20.18
C ILE A 36 20.84 -4.90 -21.51
N PRO A 37 19.59 -4.68 -21.94
CA PRO A 37 19.32 -3.92 -23.14
C PRO A 37 19.94 -2.53 -22.93
N LYS A 38 20.98 -2.22 -23.73
CA LYS A 38 21.53 -0.86 -23.78
C LYS A 38 20.44 0.03 -24.39
N ILE A 39 19.72 0.75 -23.55
CA ILE A 39 18.85 1.84 -24.01
C ILE A 39 19.81 2.99 -24.31
N ALA A 40 20.35 3.03 -25.54
CA ALA A 40 21.06 4.19 -26.03
C ALA A 40 19.98 5.25 -26.38
N PHE A 41 19.86 6.28 -25.55
CA PHE A 41 19.12 7.47 -25.91
C PHE A 41 19.98 8.28 -26.90
N ASP A 42 19.90 7.96 -28.16
CA ASP A 42 20.48 8.78 -29.21
C ASP A 42 19.49 9.91 -29.47
N ILE A 43 19.76 11.09 -28.90
CA ILE A 43 18.96 12.31 -29.10
C ILE A 43 19.37 12.93 -30.44
N THR A 44 19.07 12.24 -31.53
CA THR A 44 19.12 12.82 -32.87
C THR A 44 17.77 13.45 -33.20
N GLN A 45 17.78 14.55 -33.97
CA GLN A 45 16.54 15.16 -34.45
C GLN A 45 15.72 14.12 -35.20
N ALA A 46 14.45 14.01 -34.87
CA ALA A 46 13.52 13.07 -35.49
C ALA A 46 13.50 13.36 -37.02
N ALA A 47 14.09 12.47 -37.80
CA ALA A 47 14.23 12.62 -39.25
C ALA A 47 12.98 12.12 -40.02
N GLY A 48 12.00 11.50 -39.35
CA GLY A 48 10.81 10.97 -40.00
C GLY A 48 9.67 10.54 -39.08
N PRO A 49 8.52 10.16 -39.65
CA PRO A 49 7.33 9.72 -38.89
C PRO A 49 7.57 8.52 -37.97
N LYS A 50 8.54 7.66 -38.34
CA LYS A 50 8.90 6.47 -37.50
C LYS A 50 9.62 6.88 -36.22
N ASP A 51 10.46 7.92 -36.25
CA ASP A 51 11.20 8.40 -35.08
C ASP A 51 10.24 9.13 -34.12
N VAL A 52 9.27 9.86 -34.67
CA VAL A 52 8.18 10.46 -33.86
C VAL A 52 7.34 9.38 -33.21
N ALA A 53 6.99 8.30 -33.93
CA ALA A 53 6.23 7.19 -33.36
C ALA A 53 6.99 6.49 -32.23
N LEU A 54 8.30 6.26 -32.39
CA LEU A 54 9.14 5.69 -31.34
C LEU A 54 9.23 6.60 -30.10
N SER A 55 9.40 7.90 -30.30
CA SER A 55 9.44 8.89 -29.22
C SER A 55 8.13 8.93 -28.43
N LEU A 56 6.99 8.89 -29.14
CA LEU A 56 5.66 8.79 -28.52
C LEU A 56 5.47 7.48 -27.75
N GLN A 57 5.97 6.36 -28.29
CA GLN A 57 5.91 5.07 -27.62
C GLN A 57 6.73 5.07 -26.31
N ILE A 58 7.93 5.65 -26.32
CA ILE A 58 8.77 5.80 -25.12
C ILE A 58 8.07 6.71 -24.11
N LEU A 59 7.54 7.86 -24.53
CA LEU A 59 6.81 8.77 -23.68
C LEU A 59 5.60 8.07 -23.01
N PHE A 60 4.84 7.30 -23.78
CA PHE A 60 3.70 6.54 -23.31
C PHE A 60 4.14 5.46 -22.29
N LEU A 61 5.21 4.74 -22.57
CA LEU A 61 5.78 3.73 -21.68
C LEU A 61 6.25 4.36 -20.36
N LEU A 62 6.94 5.51 -20.41
CA LEU A 62 7.34 6.24 -19.21
C LEU A 62 6.12 6.72 -18.43
N SER A 63 5.08 7.19 -19.10
CA SER A 63 3.84 7.61 -18.45
C SER A 63 3.16 6.43 -17.72
N ILE A 64 3.08 5.26 -18.33
CA ILE A 64 2.57 4.04 -17.70
C ILE A 64 3.44 3.66 -16.48
N LEU A 65 4.76 3.70 -16.63
CA LEU A 65 5.69 3.34 -15.56
C LEU A 65 5.56 4.27 -14.34
N THR A 66 5.34 5.56 -14.55
CA THR A 66 5.11 6.53 -13.46
C THR A 66 3.74 6.34 -12.78
N LEU A 67 2.73 5.84 -13.49
CA LEU A 67 1.41 5.56 -12.95
C LEU A 67 1.30 4.17 -12.29
N ALA A 68 2.22 3.24 -12.59
CA ALA A 68 2.17 1.87 -12.10
C ALA A 68 2.09 1.76 -10.56
N PRO A 69 2.87 2.52 -9.75
CA PRO A 69 2.75 2.47 -8.29
C PRO A 69 1.35 2.84 -7.81
N SER A 70 0.73 3.86 -8.42
CA SER A 70 -0.63 4.30 -8.06
C SER A 70 -1.67 3.22 -8.36
N ILE A 71 -1.55 2.54 -9.51
CA ILE A 71 -2.45 1.45 -9.89
C ILE A 71 -2.31 0.27 -8.91
N ILE A 72 -1.08 -0.11 -8.54
CA ILE A 72 -0.83 -1.18 -7.57
C ILE A 72 -1.46 -0.84 -6.22
N ILE A 73 -1.27 0.38 -5.72
CA ILE A 73 -1.87 0.85 -4.47
C ILE A 73 -3.40 0.77 -4.55
N MET A 74 -3.99 1.18 -5.66
CA MET A 74 -5.44 1.21 -5.86
C MET A 74 -6.09 -0.17 -6.06
N THR A 75 -5.32 -1.21 -6.39
CA THR A 75 -5.85 -2.57 -6.66
C THR A 75 -5.51 -3.59 -5.58
N THR A 76 -4.86 -3.15 -4.50
CA THR A 76 -4.43 -4.01 -3.38
C THR A 76 -5.08 -3.62 -2.06
N ALA A 77 -4.79 -4.36 -0.99
CA ALA A 77 -5.23 -4.08 0.37
C ALA A 77 -4.69 -2.76 0.96
N PHE A 78 -3.73 -2.09 0.29
CA PHE A 78 -3.00 -0.94 0.83
C PHE A 78 -3.92 0.20 1.27
N THR A 79 -4.94 0.53 0.48
CA THR A 79 -5.84 1.65 0.76
C THR A 79 -6.55 1.50 2.10
N ARG A 80 -7.15 0.34 2.38
CA ARG A 80 -7.82 0.08 3.66
C ARG A 80 -6.82 0.11 4.81
N VAL A 81 -5.68 -0.56 4.64
CA VAL A 81 -4.66 -0.67 5.69
C VAL A 81 -4.12 0.69 6.10
N VAL A 82 -3.70 1.52 5.14
CA VAL A 82 -3.11 2.84 5.44
C VAL A 82 -4.11 3.78 6.11
N ILE A 83 -5.38 3.77 5.65
CA ILE A 83 -6.42 4.62 6.22
C ILE A 83 -6.75 4.18 7.65
N VAL A 84 -6.89 2.89 7.92
CA VAL A 84 -7.19 2.38 9.26
C VAL A 84 -6.05 2.70 10.23
N LEU A 85 -4.78 2.51 9.82
CA LEU A 85 -3.63 2.86 10.66
C LEU A 85 -3.55 4.38 10.93
N ASP A 86 -3.89 5.23 9.96
CA ASP A 86 -3.97 6.68 10.18
C ASP A 86 -5.11 7.04 11.14
N PHE A 87 -6.26 6.36 11.07
CA PHE A 87 -7.34 6.55 12.02
C PHE A 87 -6.94 6.20 13.46
N VAL A 88 -6.18 5.13 13.68
CA VAL A 88 -5.65 4.79 15.02
C VAL A 88 -4.80 5.92 15.57
N LYS A 89 -3.87 6.43 14.78
CA LYS A 89 -3.03 7.57 15.16
C LYS A 89 -3.88 8.79 15.60
N ARG A 90 -4.92 9.12 14.81
CA ARG A 90 -5.84 10.23 15.11
C ARG A 90 -6.71 9.97 16.33
N ALA A 91 -7.24 8.75 16.48
CA ALA A 91 -8.08 8.35 17.61
C ALA A 91 -7.33 8.48 18.95
N LEU A 92 -6.04 8.12 18.97
CA LEU A 92 -5.15 8.31 20.10
C LEU A 92 -4.73 9.76 20.33
N SER A 93 -5.21 10.72 19.50
CA SER A 93 -4.82 12.13 19.54
C SER A 93 -3.32 12.39 19.34
N LEU A 94 -2.62 11.47 18.67
CA LEU A 94 -1.20 11.57 18.37
C LEU A 94 -1.00 12.43 17.12
N GLN A 95 -0.48 13.66 17.29
CA GLN A 95 -0.34 14.61 16.20
C GLN A 95 0.84 14.29 15.27
N GLN A 96 1.98 13.88 15.80
CA GLN A 96 3.22 13.70 15.03
C GLN A 96 3.83 12.31 15.13
N MET A 97 3.45 11.49 16.09
CA MET A 97 3.97 10.13 16.27
C MET A 97 2.85 9.09 16.11
N PRO A 98 3.10 7.95 15.44
CA PRO A 98 4.32 7.66 14.67
C PRO A 98 4.42 8.55 13.40
N PRO A 99 5.65 8.77 12.85
CA PRO A 99 5.82 9.49 11.58
C PRO A 99 5.07 8.83 10.43
N ASN A 100 4.61 9.63 9.46
CA ASN A 100 3.82 9.11 8.33
C ASN A 100 4.57 8.04 7.52
N GLN A 101 5.91 8.14 7.42
CA GLN A 101 6.73 7.13 6.76
C GLN A 101 6.63 5.75 7.42
N VAL A 102 6.53 5.71 8.77
CA VAL A 102 6.36 4.45 9.52
C VAL A 102 4.99 3.84 9.24
N ILE A 103 3.93 4.66 9.20
CA ILE A 103 2.58 4.21 8.86
C ILE A 103 2.54 3.65 7.42
N VAL A 104 3.11 4.36 6.46
CA VAL A 104 3.18 3.91 5.06
C VAL A 104 4.00 2.62 4.95
N GLY A 105 5.17 2.56 5.60
CA GLY A 105 6.02 1.37 5.60
C GLY A 105 5.30 0.14 6.18
N LEU A 106 4.67 0.29 7.37
CA LEU A 106 3.89 -0.77 7.99
C LEU A 106 2.71 -1.20 7.10
N SER A 107 2.02 -0.22 6.48
CA SER A 107 0.93 -0.50 5.54
C SER A 107 1.38 -1.32 4.34
N LEU A 108 2.57 -1.05 3.79
CA LEU A 108 3.14 -1.82 2.70
C LEU A 108 3.45 -3.26 3.14
N PHE A 109 4.11 -3.46 4.28
CA PHE A 109 4.40 -4.81 4.81
C PHE A 109 3.11 -5.61 5.04
N LEU A 110 2.10 -5.02 5.67
CA LEU A 110 0.81 -5.67 5.88
C LEU A 110 0.10 -5.96 4.55
N THR A 111 0.20 -5.07 3.57
CA THR A 111 -0.35 -5.29 2.23
C THR A 111 0.30 -6.50 1.57
N PHE A 112 1.63 -6.60 1.58
CA PHE A 112 2.32 -7.78 1.05
C PHE A 112 1.91 -9.06 1.76
N PHE A 113 1.76 -9.02 3.08
CA PHE A 113 1.30 -10.16 3.86
C PHE A 113 -0.13 -10.60 3.49
N ILE A 114 -1.07 -9.65 3.36
CA ILE A 114 -2.46 -9.91 3.00
C ILE A 114 -2.56 -10.42 1.56
N MET A 115 -1.79 -9.81 0.65
CA MET A 115 -1.81 -10.14 -0.78
C MET A 115 -0.95 -11.36 -1.16
N ALA A 116 -0.17 -11.92 -0.22
CA ALA A 116 0.72 -13.05 -0.47
C ALA A 116 0.04 -14.22 -1.22
N PRO A 117 -1.17 -14.70 -0.82
CA PRO A 117 -1.85 -15.78 -1.55
C PRO A 117 -2.19 -15.38 -2.99
N THR A 118 -2.63 -14.14 -3.22
CA THR A 118 -2.94 -13.62 -4.57
C THR A 118 -1.70 -13.56 -5.44
N PHE A 119 -0.58 -13.08 -4.89
CA PHE A 119 0.70 -13.02 -5.63
C PHE A 119 1.27 -14.41 -5.93
N THR A 120 1.14 -15.35 -5.00
CA THR A 120 1.53 -16.75 -5.23
C THR A 120 0.71 -17.34 -6.37
N GLU A 121 -0.60 -17.15 -6.36
CA GLU A 121 -1.47 -17.63 -7.42
C GLU A 121 -1.15 -17.00 -8.78
N MET A 122 -0.83 -15.70 -8.84
CA MET A 122 -0.37 -15.02 -10.06
C MET A 122 0.96 -15.61 -10.57
N ASN A 123 1.89 -15.90 -9.67
CA ASN A 123 3.16 -16.52 -10.03
C ASN A 123 2.95 -17.91 -10.64
N ASP A 124 2.15 -18.75 -9.98
CA ASP A 124 2.00 -20.16 -10.36
C ASP A 124 1.14 -20.34 -11.62
N LYS A 125 0.10 -19.51 -11.78
CA LYS A 125 -0.84 -19.63 -12.91
C LYS A 125 -0.43 -18.84 -14.16
N ALA A 126 0.38 -17.79 -13.98
CA ALA A 126 0.76 -16.92 -15.09
C ALA A 126 2.27 -16.83 -15.30
N LEU A 127 3.03 -16.37 -14.29
CA LEU A 127 4.44 -16.05 -14.48
C LEU A 127 5.27 -17.31 -14.79
N GLN A 128 5.18 -18.35 -13.99
CA GLN A 128 5.96 -19.59 -14.18
C GLN A 128 5.63 -20.29 -15.51
N PRO A 129 4.33 -20.49 -15.88
CA PRO A 129 4.00 -21.08 -17.18
C PRO A 129 4.41 -20.21 -18.37
N TYR A 130 4.40 -18.89 -18.22
CA TYR A 130 4.85 -17.97 -19.27
C TYR A 130 6.38 -18.07 -19.49
N LEU A 131 7.17 -18.07 -18.41
CA LEU A 131 8.63 -18.25 -18.47
C LEU A 131 9.03 -19.59 -19.07
N ASN A 132 8.20 -20.62 -18.87
CA ASN A 132 8.39 -21.96 -19.46
C ASN A 132 7.89 -22.06 -20.92
N GLY A 133 7.46 -20.94 -21.53
CA GLY A 133 6.97 -20.92 -22.92
C GLY A 133 5.61 -21.59 -23.15
N GLN A 134 4.85 -21.86 -22.10
CA GLN A 134 3.57 -22.59 -22.14
C GLN A 134 2.37 -21.65 -22.42
N LEU A 135 2.56 -20.34 -22.29
CA LEU A 135 1.51 -19.33 -22.45
C LEU A 135 1.86 -18.31 -23.50
N SER A 136 0.87 -17.89 -24.30
CA SER A 136 0.98 -16.70 -25.14
C SER A 136 0.90 -15.42 -24.30
N ASN A 137 1.31 -14.27 -24.88
CA ASN A 137 1.24 -12.97 -24.21
C ASN A 137 -0.18 -12.64 -23.72
N GLN A 138 -1.22 -12.95 -24.53
CA GLN A 138 -2.62 -12.74 -24.16
C GLN A 138 -3.03 -13.62 -22.98
N GLN A 139 -2.68 -14.91 -23.01
CA GLN A 139 -2.98 -15.84 -21.92
C GLN A 139 -2.25 -15.48 -20.63
N PHE A 140 -1.02 -14.97 -20.73
CA PHE A 140 -0.27 -14.48 -19.58
C PHE A 140 -1.01 -13.30 -18.91
N TYR A 141 -1.46 -12.33 -19.70
CA TYR A 141 -2.24 -11.20 -19.19
C TYR A 141 -3.54 -11.67 -18.51
N ASP A 142 -4.33 -12.50 -19.18
CA ASP A 142 -5.64 -12.96 -18.68
C ASP A 142 -5.48 -13.78 -17.39
N LYS A 143 -4.54 -14.73 -17.35
CA LYS A 143 -4.26 -15.56 -16.18
C LYS A 143 -3.60 -14.79 -15.04
N GLY A 144 -2.79 -13.79 -15.35
CA GLY A 144 -2.16 -12.92 -14.35
C GLY A 144 -3.15 -11.98 -13.68
N MET A 145 -4.08 -11.43 -14.48
CA MET A 145 -5.12 -10.52 -13.94
C MET A 145 -6.23 -11.24 -13.17
N ALA A 146 -6.50 -12.52 -13.44
CA ALA A 146 -7.60 -13.25 -12.83
C ALA A 146 -7.53 -13.29 -11.29
N PRO A 147 -6.42 -13.66 -10.61
CA PRO A 147 -6.35 -13.68 -9.17
C PRO A 147 -6.53 -12.30 -8.52
N LEU A 148 -6.01 -11.24 -9.18
CA LEU A 148 -6.19 -9.87 -8.71
C LEU A 148 -7.65 -9.41 -8.84
N ARG A 149 -8.32 -9.75 -9.95
CA ARG A 149 -9.75 -9.48 -10.13
C ARG A 149 -10.59 -10.23 -9.09
N ASP A 150 -10.26 -11.49 -8.82
CA ASP A 150 -10.95 -12.31 -7.82
C ASP A 150 -10.79 -11.72 -6.41
N PHE A 151 -9.59 -11.22 -6.06
CA PHE A 151 -9.37 -10.48 -4.83
C PHE A 151 -10.26 -9.24 -4.76
N MET A 152 -10.25 -8.39 -5.79
CA MET A 152 -11.08 -7.19 -5.83
C MET A 152 -12.58 -7.52 -5.73
N PHE A 153 -13.06 -8.53 -6.43
CA PHE A 153 -14.47 -8.95 -6.35
C PHE A 153 -14.88 -9.41 -4.95
N ARG A 154 -14.03 -10.13 -4.24
CA ARG A 154 -14.33 -10.56 -2.85
C ARG A 154 -14.45 -9.38 -1.89
N GLN A 155 -13.70 -8.32 -2.12
CA GLN A 155 -13.65 -7.14 -1.26
C GLN A 155 -14.63 -6.03 -1.67
N THR A 156 -15.21 -6.10 -2.87
CA THR A 156 -16.11 -5.06 -3.39
C THR A 156 -17.57 -5.40 -3.09
N ARG A 157 -18.29 -4.44 -2.54
CA ARG A 157 -19.73 -4.58 -2.29
C ARG A 157 -20.51 -4.55 -3.59
N GLU A 158 -21.51 -5.40 -3.71
CA GLU A 158 -22.33 -5.52 -4.93
C GLU A 158 -22.97 -4.19 -5.37
N LYS A 159 -23.39 -3.36 -4.40
CA LYS A 159 -23.97 -2.05 -4.70
C LYS A 159 -22.99 -1.07 -5.37
N ASP A 160 -21.71 -1.16 -5.02
CA ASP A 160 -20.69 -0.28 -5.61
C ASP A 160 -20.35 -0.78 -7.02
N ILE A 161 -20.30 -2.08 -7.24
CA ILE A 161 -20.22 -2.66 -8.60
C ILE A 161 -21.41 -2.22 -9.45
N ALA A 162 -22.63 -2.36 -8.94
CA ALA A 162 -23.84 -2.00 -9.65
C ALA A 162 -23.87 -0.50 -10.02
N LEU A 163 -23.34 0.36 -9.16
CA LEU A 163 -23.21 1.80 -9.45
C LEU A 163 -22.37 2.04 -10.70
N PHE A 164 -21.15 1.47 -10.78
CA PHE A 164 -20.26 1.70 -11.91
C PHE A 164 -20.70 1.00 -13.18
N VAL A 165 -21.33 -0.17 -13.08
CA VAL A 165 -21.98 -0.83 -14.21
C VAL A 165 -23.08 0.05 -14.80
N LYS A 166 -23.92 0.65 -13.94
CA LYS A 166 -24.98 1.57 -14.38
C LYS A 166 -24.41 2.84 -15.04
N LEU A 167 -23.35 3.41 -14.46
CA LEU A 167 -22.72 4.62 -15.00
C LEU A 167 -22.01 4.39 -16.32
N SER A 168 -21.45 3.20 -16.53
CA SER A 168 -20.74 2.86 -17.77
C SER A 168 -21.68 2.54 -18.96
N LYS A 169 -23.00 2.49 -18.73
CA LYS A 169 -24.01 2.20 -19.76
C LYS A 169 -23.77 0.89 -20.52
N ILE A 170 -23.04 -0.05 -19.93
CA ILE A 170 -22.89 -1.41 -20.49
C ILE A 170 -24.17 -2.22 -20.28
N GLU A 171 -24.39 -3.21 -21.13
CA GLU A 171 -25.46 -4.17 -20.90
C GLU A 171 -25.30 -4.84 -19.55
N LYS A 172 -26.42 -5.20 -18.91
CA LYS A 172 -26.39 -5.81 -17.57
C LYS A 172 -25.56 -7.09 -17.59
N PRO A 173 -24.40 -7.14 -16.85
CA PRO A 173 -23.53 -8.30 -16.85
C PRO A 173 -24.29 -9.53 -16.31
N LYS A 174 -24.11 -10.67 -16.94
CA LYS A 174 -24.67 -11.95 -16.48
C LYS A 174 -23.75 -12.62 -15.47
N ASN A 175 -22.46 -12.44 -15.63
CA ASN A 175 -21.42 -13.04 -14.80
C ASN A 175 -20.40 -11.99 -14.32
N ARG A 176 -19.63 -12.33 -13.28
CA ARG A 176 -18.53 -11.48 -12.79
C ARG A 176 -17.47 -11.20 -13.87
N ASN A 177 -17.25 -12.17 -14.76
CA ASN A 177 -16.26 -12.04 -15.84
C ASN A 177 -16.66 -10.98 -16.89
N ASP A 178 -17.96 -10.73 -17.05
CA ASP A 178 -18.48 -9.75 -18.01
C ASP A 178 -18.27 -8.30 -17.53
N ILE A 179 -17.88 -8.10 -16.25
CA ILE A 179 -17.65 -6.78 -15.68
C ILE A 179 -16.24 -6.33 -16.04
N PRO A 180 -16.07 -5.23 -16.80
CA PRO A 180 -14.77 -4.74 -17.19
C PRO A 180 -13.96 -4.23 -15.98
N SER A 181 -12.62 -4.33 -16.05
CA SER A 181 -11.75 -3.87 -14.98
C SER A 181 -11.85 -2.36 -14.70
N TYR A 182 -12.18 -1.55 -15.71
CA TYR A 182 -12.39 -0.11 -15.52
C TYR A 182 -13.67 0.23 -14.72
N CYS A 183 -14.60 -0.71 -14.56
CA CYS A 183 -15.74 -0.60 -13.64
C CYS A 183 -15.40 -1.17 -12.27
N LEU A 184 -14.67 -2.28 -12.23
CA LEU A 184 -14.32 -2.98 -11.00
C LEU A 184 -13.35 -2.18 -10.12
N ILE A 185 -12.30 -1.60 -10.70
CA ILE A 185 -11.26 -0.87 -9.93
C ILE A 185 -11.86 0.30 -9.14
N PRO A 186 -12.64 1.24 -9.74
CA PRO A 186 -13.24 2.32 -8.97
C PRO A 186 -14.30 1.83 -7.98
N ALA A 187 -15.06 0.77 -8.30
CA ALA A 187 -16.01 0.16 -7.38
C ALA A 187 -15.29 -0.41 -6.15
N PHE A 188 -14.18 -1.11 -6.36
CA PHE A 188 -13.31 -1.63 -5.31
C PHE A 188 -12.78 -0.49 -4.42
N MET A 189 -12.24 0.58 -5.02
CA MET A 189 -11.71 1.72 -4.28
C MET A 189 -12.76 2.36 -3.35
N ILE A 190 -13.99 2.59 -3.85
CA ILE A 190 -15.07 3.15 -3.02
C ILE A 190 -15.46 2.18 -1.90
N SER A 191 -15.51 0.87 -2.18
CA SER A 191 -15.77 -0.13 -1.16
C SER A 191 -14.70 -0.16 -0.08
N GLU A 192 -13.42 -0.12 -0.46
CA GLU A 192 -12.28 -0.08 0.48
C GLU A 192 -12.30 1.18 1.35
N LEU A 193 -12.52 2.35 0.73
CA LEU A 193 -12.68 3.61 1.46
C LEU A 193 -13.81 3.50 2.49
N LYS A 194 -14.97 3.00 2.10
CA LYS A 194 -16.12 2.89 2.99
C LYS A 194 -15.85 1.95 4.15
N ILE A 195 -15.30 0.76 3.88
CA ILE A 195 -14.95 -0.22 4.93
C ILE A 195 -13.90 0.37 5.87
N ALA A 196 -12.88 1.05 5.33
CA ALA A 196 -11.86 1.72 6.15
C ALA A 196 -12.47 2.79 7.07
N PHE A 197 -13.43 3.59 6.57
CA PHE A 197 -14.14 4.59 7.38
C PHE A 197 -15.05 3.92 8.42
N GLU A 198 -15.75 2.85 8.10
CA GLU A 198 -16.56 2.08 9.06
C GLU A 198 -15.68 1.56 10.21
N ILE A 199 -14.55 0.91 9.90
CA ILE A 199 -13.57 0.46 10.90
C ILE A 199 -13.05 1.66 11.72
N GLY A 200 -12.71 2.78 11.05
CA GLY A 200 -12.25 4.01 11.69
C GLY A 200 -13.24 4.54 12.72
N VAL A 201 -14.52 4.59 12.38
CA VAL A 201 -15.58 5.03 13.33
C VAL A 201 -15.61 4.13 14.56
N PHE A 202 -15.59 2.81 14.39
CA PHE A 202 -15.56 1.88 15.54
C PHE A 202 -14.32 2.06 16.40
N LEU A 203 -13.17 2.35 15.80
CA LEU A 203 -11.92 2.63 16.53
C LEU A 203 -12.00 3.93 17.34
N PHE A 204 -12.71 4.95 16.84
CA PHE A 204 -12.86 6.22 17.55
C PHE A 204 -13.77 6.14 18.75
N LEU A 205 -14.79 5.27 18.76
CA LEU A 205 -15.82 5.22 19.80
C LEU A 205 -15.25 5.15 21.23
N PRO A 206 -14.37 4.21 21.61
CA PRO A 206 -13.86 4.13 22.97
C PRO A 206 -13.05 5.38 23.36
N PHE A 207 -12.33 5.98 22.43
CA PHE A 207 -11.50 7.16 22.70
C PHE A 207 -12.32 8.43 22.84
N ILE A 208 -13.42 8.57 22.07
CA ILE A 208 -14.37 9.68 22.24
C ILE A 208 -15.03 9.62 23.63
N VAL A 209 -15.37 8.43 24.12
CA VAL A 209 -15.93 8.28 25.47
C VAL A 209 -14.96 8.79 26.53
N ILE A 210 -13.67 8.46 26.41
CA ILE A 210 -12.63 8.98 27.31
C ILE A 210 -12.56 10.51 27.24
N ASP A 211 -12.56 11.08 26.03
CA ASP A 211 -12.55 12.54 25.84
C ASP A 211 -13.76 13.21 26.52
N MET A 212 -14.95 12.64 26.37
CA MET A 212 -16.18 13.15 26.97
C MET A 212 -16.13 13.10 28.50
N ILE A 213 -15.66 11.99 29.08
CA ILE A 213 -15.51 11.86 30.55
C ILE A 213 -14.54 12.92 31.06
N ILE A 214 -13.36 13.04 30.48
CA ILE A 214 -12.35 14.03 30.91
C ILE A 214 -12.87 15.46 30.74
N ALA A 215 -13.54 15.77 29.63
CA ALA A 215 -14.14 17.08 29.41
C ALA A 215 -15.19 17.42 30.47
N SER A 216 -16.04 16.46 30.84
CA SER A 216 -17.07 16.67 31.88
C SER A 216 -16.45 16.93 33.26
N VAL A 217 -15.39 16.20 33.63
CA VAL A 217 -14.65 16.41 34.87
C VAL A 217 -14.01 17.79 34.91
N LEU A 218 -13.30 18.19 33.86
CA LEU A 218 -12.62 19.49 33.76
C LEU A 218 -13.64 20.66 33.86
N MET A 219 -14.78 20.54 33.19
CA MET A 219 -15.86 21.53 33.29
C MET A 219 -16.43 21.62 34.69
N ALA A 220 -16.66 20.49 35.37
CA ALA A 220 -17.14 20.47 36.74
C ALA A 220 -16.17 21.12 37.73
N MET A 221 -14.86 21.04 37.47
CA MET A 221 -13.80 21.68 38.26
C MET A 221 -13.59 23.17 37.90
N GLY A 222 -14.34 23.72 36.92
CA GLY A 222 -14.20 25.10 36.47
C GLY A 222 -12.98 25.37 35.56
N MET A 223 -12.27 24.32 35.11
CA MET A 223 -11.08 24.43 34.29
C MET A 223 -11.41 24.51 32.79
N ILE A 224 -12.21 25.52 32.38
CA ILE A 224 -12.73 25.66 31.00
C ILE A 224 -11.61 25.94 29.98
N MET A 225 -10.50 26.56 30.40
CA MET A 225 -9.41 26.94 29.47
C MET A 225 -8.46 25.78 29.12
N LEU A 226 -8.51 24.66 29.81
CA LEU A 226 -7.63 23.51 29.50
C LEU A 226 -8.24 22.67 28.39
N PRO A 227 -7.51 22.39 27.29
CA PRO A 227 -8.01 21.54 26.23
C PRO A 227 -8.14 20.08 26.71
N PRO A 228 -9.35 19.51 26.74
CA PRO A 228 -9.60 18.16 27.29
C PRO A 228 -8.76 17.06 26.57
N VAL A 229 -8.51 17.24 25.28
CA VAL A 229 -7.73 16.29 24.45
C VAL A 229 -6.30 16.10 24.96
N MET A 230 -5.68 17.16 25.50
CA MET A 230 -4.31 17.06 26.05
C MET A 230 -4.28 16.27 27.36
N ILE A 231 -5.33 16.40 28.15
CA ILE A 231 -5.44 15.69 29.45
C ILE A 231 -5.90 14.24 29.24
N SER A 232 -6.70 13.96 28.21
CA SER A 232 -7.17 12.60 27.90
C SER A 232 -6.11 11.71 27.24
N LEU A 233 -5.10 12.30 26.58
CA LEU A 233 -4.07 11.57 25.83
C LEU A 233 -3.35 10.47 26.66
N PRO A 234 -2.86 10.73 27.88
CA PRO A 234 -2.24 9.68 28.70
C PRO A 234 -3.18 8.50 28.98
N PHE A 235 -4.45 8.78 29.27
CA PHE A 235 -5.43 7.75 29.56
C PHE A 235 -5.75 6.88 28.33
N LYS A 236 -5.83 7.50 27.14
CA LYS A 236 -6.00 6.77 25.88
C LYS A 236 -4.81 5.85 25.61
N LEU A 237 -3.57 6.33 25.82
CA LEU A 237 -2.36 5.53 25.61
C LEU A 237 -2.30 4.35 26.59
N ILE A 238 -2.58 4.60 27.88
CA ILE A 238 -2.60 3.53 28.89
C ILE A 238 -3.64 2.47 28.53
N LEU A 239 -4.88 2.87 28.18
CA LEU A 239 -5.91 1.95 27.75
C LEU A 239 -5.46 1.13 26.55
N PHE A 240 -4.93 1.78 25.52
CA PHE A 240 -4.48 1.13 24.29
C PHE A 240 -3.36 0.10 24.53
N ILE A 241 -2.43 0.41 25.45
CA ILE A 241 -1.36 -0.52 25.84
C ILE A 241 -1.91 -1.68 26.67
N LEU A 242 -2.82 -1.42 27.62
CA LEU A 242 -3.39 -2.47 28.48
C LEU A 242 -4.17 -3.54 27.72
N ILE A 243 -4.84 -3.16 26.64
CA ILE A 243 -5.61 -4.10 25.78
C ILE A 243 -4.76 -4.73 24.67
N ASP A 244 -3.44 -4.48 24.65
CA ASP A 244 -2.56 -4.87 23.52
C ASP A 244 -3.12 -4.39 22.17
N GLY A 245 -3.43 -3.10 22.08
CA GLY A 245 -4.20 -2.50 20.99
C GLY A 245 -3.57 -2.69 19.61
N TRP A 246 -2.22 -2.71 19.51
CA TRP A 246 -1.56 -2.96 18.21
C TRP A 246 -1.81 -4.38 17.70
N ASN A 247 -1.71 -5.39 18.55
CA ASN A 247 -1.92 -6.79 18.17
C ASN A 247 -3.38 -7.01 17.75
N LEU A 248 -4.33 -6.54 18.58
CA LEU A 248 -5.76 -6.62 18.30
C LEU A 248 -6.12 -5.95 16.98
N LEU A 249 -5.62 -4.74 16.76
CA LEU A 249 -5.87 -3.97 15.55
C LEU A 249 -5.38 -4.70 14.29
N ILE A 250 -4.09 -5.13 14.29
CA ILE A 250 -3.49 -5.81 13.13
C ILE A 250 -4.21 -7.12 12.87
N TYR A 251 -4.56 -7.89 13.92
CA TYR A 251 -5.29 -9.13 13.78
C TYR A 251 -6.65 -8.92 13.12
N GLU A 252 -7.48 -7.99 13.63
CA GLU A 252 -8.80 -7.73 13.08
C GLU A 252 -8.74 -7.10 11.69
N LEU A 253 -7.74 -6.24 11.43
CA LEU A 253 -7.53 -5.65 10.11
C LEU A 253 -7.20 -6.72 9.07
N VAL A 254 -6.27 -7.64 9.36
CA VAL A 254 -5.92 -8.74 8.46
C VAL A 254 -7.11 -9.68 8.27
N ARG A 255 -7.84 -9.97 9.35
CA ARG A 255 -9.05 -10.81 9.33
C ARG A 255 -10.16 -10.23 8.45
N SER A 256 -10.26 -8.90 8.36
CA SER A 256 -11.27 -8.22 7.53
C SER A 256 -11.15 -8.47 6.03
N PHE A 257 -10.04 -9.08 5.58
CA PHE A 257 -9.80 -9.44 4.18
C PHE A 257 -10.03 -10.93 3.86
N ARG A 258 -10.34 -11.74 4.89
CA ARG A 258 -10.54 -13.19 4.75
C ARG A 258 -12.00 -13.58 4.52
#